data_558572f6052f024631763c6202ee3ff7
#
_entry.id   558572f6052f024631763c6202ee3ff7
#
_cell.length_a   1.000
_cell.length_b   1.000
_cell.length_c   1.000
_cell.angle_alpha   90.00
_cell.angle_beta   90.00
_cell.angle_gamma   90.00
#
_symmetry.space_group_name_H-M   'P 1'
#
loop_
_entity.id
_entity.type
_entity.pdbx_description
1 polymer ?
#
loop_
_entity_poly.entity_id
_entity_poly.type
_entity_poly.pdbx_seq_one_letter_code
_entity_poly.pdbx_strand_id
1 'polypeptide(L)'
;MDQKVKIARAALHMWEEPCISGTRGSGAVFFTGCNLRCCFCQNREIAIGDSGLEITEERLAEIFLELQEKDAANINLVTGTHYIPQIIAALDCAKKHGLNIPVVYNCGGYENTETLKLLDGYVDIYLPDYKYAESELAVKFSHANDYPERAMEAVNEMVRQTGMPQFDAEGYMKRGTIVRHLILPGHTRNSKKVLKLLYKTFGKQIYISIMNQYTPVFEQKEYTELNRCVTRREYEKVLDYAFELGIETVSYTHLRAHETEL
;
A
#
# COMPACT_ATOMS: atom_id res chain seq x y z
N MET A 1 13.63 -23.32 11.75
CA MET A 1 12.51 -22.96 12.64
C MET A 1 11.39 -22.52 11.74
N ASP A 2 10.31 -23.27 11.67
CA ASP A 2 9.14 -22.89 10.88
C ASP A 2 8.47 -21.72 11.56
N GLN A 3 8.75 -20.51 11.08
CA GLN A 3 8.10 -19.32 11.57
C GLN A 3 6.70 -19.32 10.98
N LYS A 4 5.71 -19.56 11.83
CA LYS A 4 4.30 -19.53 11.43
C LYS A 4 3.91 -18.13 10.97
N VAL A 5 3.03 -18.06 9.97
CA VAL A 5 2.46 -16.80 9.51
C VAL A 5 1.40 -16.34 10.49
N LYS A 6 1.42 -15.07 10.86
CA LYS A 6 0.39 -14.48 11.71
C LYS A 6 -0.44 -13.47 10.93
N ILE A 7 -1.74 -13.71 10.79
CA ILE A 7 -2.67 -12.83 10.10
C ILE A 7 -3.73 -12.29 11.06
N ALA A 8 -4.09 -11.04 10.92
CA ALA A 8 -5.14 -10.38 11.71
C ALA A 8 -6.51 -10.50 11.04
N ARG A 9 -6.55 -10.49 9.71
CA ARG A 9 -7.80 -10.47 8.94
C ARG A 9 -7.57 -10.99 7.53
N ALA A 10 -8.58 -11.71 7.00
CA ALA A 10 -8.68 -12.01 5.57
C ALA A 10 -10.13 -11.81 5.13
N ALA A 11 -10.39 -10.88 4.20
CA ALA A 11 -11.74 -10.54 3.74
C ALA A 11 -11.70 -9.75 2.43
N LEU A 12 -12.83 -9.66 1.74
CA LEU A 12 -13.02 -8.69 0.66
C LEU A 12 -12.96 -7.26 1.21
N HIS A 13 -12.18 -6.42 0.54
CA HIS A 13 -12.03 -5.00 0.84
C HIS A 13 -12.46 -4.17 -0.37
N MET A 14 -13.57 -3.44 -0.23
CA MET A 14 -14.20 -2.75 -1.35
C MET A 14 -13.59 -1.38 -1.66
N TRP A 15 -12.74 -0.86 -0.78
CA TRP A 15 -12.24 0.52 -0.80
C TRP A 15 -10.73 0.61 -1.07
N GLU A 16 -10.17 -0.36 -1.78
CA GLU A 16 -8.80 -0.24 -2.30
C GLU A 16 -8.82 0.63 -3.57
N GLU A 17 -7.67 0.90 -4.18
CA GLU A 17 -7.60 1.70 -5.40
C GLU A 17 -8.62 1.24 -6.46
N PRO A 18 -9.40 2.13 -7.09
CA PRO A 18 -10.48 1.76 -8.01
C PRO A 18 -10.04 0.81 -9.12
N CYS A 19 -8.85 1.00 -9.67
CA CYS A 19 -8.30 0.15 -10.72
C CYS A 19 -7.81 -1.23 -10.22
N ILE A 20 -7.85 -1.49 -8.92
CA ILE A 20 -7.50 -2.77 -8.30
C ILE A 20 -8.76 -3.47 -7.80
N SER A 21 -9.61 -2.77 -7.03
CA SER A 21 -10.77 -3.36 -6.37
C SER A 21 -12.01 -3.38 -7.26
N GLY A 22 -12.21 -2.34 -8.07
CA GLY A 22 -13.42 -2.18 -8.88
C GLY A 22 -14.68 -2.41 -8.08
N THR A 23 -15.63 -3.14 -8.65
CA THR A 23 -16.91 -3.52 -8.00
C THR A 23 -16.85 -4.86 -7.27
N ARG A 24 -15.81 -5.68 -7.51
CA ARG A 24 -15.66 -7.01 -6.88
C ARG A 24 -14.95 -6.96 -5.53
N GLY A 25 -14.17 -5.93 -5.30
CA GLY A 25 -13.33 -5.80 -4.11
C GLY A 25 -11.99 -6.54 -4.23
N SER A 26 -11.07 -6.17 -3.37
CA SER A 26 -9.73 -6.76 -3.25
C SER A 26 -9.75 -7.83 -2.15
N GLY A 27 -9.23 -9.02 -2.41
CA GLY A 27 -9.09 -10.10 -1.41
C GLY A 27 -7.94 -9.78 -0.46
N ALA A 28 -8.20 -8.93 0.55
CA ALA A 28 -7.16 -8.41 1.42
C ALA A 28 -6.82 -9.37 2.56
N VAL A 29 -5.53 -9.70 2.70
CA VAL A 29 -4.96 -10.47 3.80
C VAL A 29 -4.03 -9.57 4.58
N PHE A 30 -4.41 -9.22 5.81
CA PHE A 30 -3.65 -8.35 6.70
C PHE A 30 -2.72 -9.19 7.57
N PHE A 31 -1.42 -9.07 7.33
CA PHE A 31 -0.38 -9.69 8.14
C PHE A 31 -0.11 -8.85 9.39
N THR A 32 0.28 -9.50 10.49
CA THR A 32 0.62 -8.79 11.73
C THR A 32 2.10 -8.46 11.80
N GLY A 33 2.39 -7.34 12.45
CA GLY A 33 3.73 -6.79 12.52
C GLY A 33 4.00 -5.81 11.37
N CYS A 34 4.74 -4.76 11.68
CA CYS A 34 5.18 -3.77 10.70
C CYS A 34 6.59 -3.30 11.07
N ASN A 35 7.44 -3.10 10.08
CA ASN A 35 8.78 -2.56 10.26
C ASN A 35 8.82 -1.05 10.50
N LEU A 36 7.71 -0.34 10.29
CA LEU A 36 7.51 1.06 10.65
C LEU A 36 6.77 1.22 11.98
N ARG A 37 6.95 2.38 12.62
CA ARG A 37 6.27 2.75 13.88
C ARG A 37 5.58 4.10 13.72
N CYS A 38 4.74 4.19 12.66
CA CYS A 38 4.03 5.44 12.38
C CYS A 38 3.11 5.82 13.54
N CYS A 39 3.28 7.03 14.09
CA CYS A 39 2.48 7.53 15.20
C CYS A 39 1.00 7.71 14.83
N PHE A 40 0.69 7.79 13.54
CA PHE A 40 -0.65 7.95 12.98
C PHE A 40 -1.21 6.66 12.33
N CYS A 41 -0.65 5.50 12.65
CA CYS A 41 -1.07 4.24 12.03
C CYS A 41 -2.52 3.91 12.38
N GLN A 42 -3.38 3.79 11.36
CA GLN A 42 -4.80 3.41 11.54
C GLN A 42 -4.94 1.93 11.95
N ASN A 43 -3.95 1.10 11.58
CA ASN A 43 -3.91 -0.33 11.91
C ASN A 43 -2.90 -0.62 13.03
N ARG A 44 -2.83 0.25 14.05
CA ARG A 44 -1.79 0.17 15.08
C ARG A 44 -1.73 -1.18 15.79
N GLU A 45 -2.87 -1.73 16.17
CA GLU A 45 -2.96 -3.03 16.86
C GLU A 45 -2.37 -4.17 16.03
N ILE A 46 -2.64 -4.15 14.70
CA ILE A 46 -2.07 -5.11 13.76
C ILE A 46 -0.57 -4.85 13.60
N ALA A 47 -0.17 -3.57 13.47
CA ALA A 47 1.22 -3.18 13.22
C ALA A 47 2.18 -3.50 14.37
N ILE A 48 1.73 -3.46 15.63
CA ILE A 48 2.54 -3.83 16.81
C ILE A 48 2.63 -5.34 17.00
N GLY A 49 1.81 -6.14 16.32
CA GLY A 49 1.88 -7.60 16.33
C GLY A 49 1.09 -8.29 17.44
N ASP A 50 0.31 -7.54 18.23
CA ASP A 50 -0.42 -8.08 19.40
C ASP A 50 -1.68 -8.86 19.00
N SER A 51 -2.24 -8.59 17.80
CA SER A 51 -3.46 -9.23 17.31
C SER A 51 -3.16 -10.27 16.22
N GLY A 52 -4.10 -11.19 16.00
CA GLY A 52 -4.07 -12.14 14.88
C GLY A 52 -3.85 -13.59 15.31
N LEU A 53 -4.04 -14.49 14.35
CA LEU A 53 -3.91 -15.93 14.49
C LEU A 53 -2.68 -16.44 13.73
N GLU A 54 -1.95 -17.35 14.34
CA GLU A 54 -0.90 -18.10 13.67
C GLU A 54 -1.51 -19.19 12.81
N ILE A 55 -1.09 -19.24 11.54
CA ILE A 55 -1.54 -20.23 10.56
C ILE A 55 -0.35 -20.87 9.86
N THR A 56 -0.57 -22.00 9.22
CA THR A 56 0.42 -22.66 8.35
C THR A 56 0.41 -22.04 6.96
N GLU A 57 1.43 -22.32 6.15
CA GLU A 57 1.53 -21.89 4.76
C GLU A 57 0.43 -22.50 3.89
N GLU A 58 0.04 -23.76 4.18
CA GLU A 58 -1.09 -24.42 3.51
C GLU A 58 -2.42 -23.71 3.80
N ARG A 59 -2.64 -23.31 5.09
CA ARG A 59 -3.85 -22.56 5.44
C ARG A 59 -3.87 -21.19 4.79
N LEU A 60 -2.72 -20.54 4.62
CA LEU A 60 -2.63 -19.29 3.89
C LEU A 60 -2.96 -19.47 2.41
N ALA A 61 -2.51 -20.57 1.80
CA ALA A 61 -2.86 -20.92 0.41
C ALA A 61 -4.38 -21.17 0.24
N GLU A 62 -5.00 -21.88 1.18
CA GLU A 62 -6.46 -22.07 1.21
C GLU A 62 -7.21 -20.74 1.29
N ILE A 63 -6.75 -19.81 2.13
CA ILE A 63 -7.35 -18.46 2.26
C ILE A 63 -7.29 -17.71 0.93
N PHE A 64 -6.20 -17.82 0.17
CA PHE A 64 -6.12 -17.18 -1.14
C PHE A 64 -7.15 -17.76 -2.12
N LEU A 65 -7.35 -19.08 -2.10
CA LEU A 65 -8.36 -19.74 -2.92
C LEU A 65 -9.79 -19.38 -2.49
N GLU A 66 -10.07 -19.36 -1.18
CA GLU A 66 -11.36 -18.93 -0.63
C GLU A 66 -11.72 -17.48 -1.04
N LEU A 67 -10.72 -16.58 -1.09
CA LEU A 67 -10.94 -15.21 -1.54
C LEU A 67 -11.21 -15.15 -3.04
N GLN A 68 -10.53 -15.97 -3.85
CA GLN A 68 -10.82 -16.10 -5.27
C GLN A 68 -12.22 -16.67 -5.51
N GLU A 69 -12.66 -17.69 -4.77
CA GLU A 69 -14.02 -18.25 -4.83
C GLU A 69 -15.11 -17.22 -4.47
N LYS A 70 -14.77 -16.23 -3.65
CA LYS A 70 -15.64 -15.07 -3.32
C LYS A 70 -15.60 -13.98 -4.38
N ASP A 71 -15.07 -14.25 -5.56
CA ASP A 71 -14.94 -13.33 -6.69
C ASP A 71 -14.06 -12.10 -6.41
N ALA A 72 -13.04 -12.23 -5.55
CA ALA A 72 -12.07 -11.15 -5.37
C ALA A 72 -11.38 -10.80 -6.69
N ALA A 73 -11.18 -9.51 -6.95
CA ALA A 73 -10.48 -9.04 -8.14
C ALA A 73 -8.98 -9.40 -8.15
N ASN A 74 -8.41 -9.61 -6.98
CA ASN A 74 -6.99 -9.94 -6.74
C ASN A 74 -6.81 -10.49 -5.32
N ILE A 75 -5.61 -11.01 -5.02
CA ILE A 75 -5.14 -11.27 -3.65
C ILE A 75 -4.26 -10.10 -3.23
N ASN A 76 -4.62 -9.37 -2.19
CA ASN A 76 -3.91 -8.20 -1.68
C ASN A 76 -3.21 -8.52 -0.36
N LEU A 77 -1.88 -8.63 -0.43
CA LEU A 77 -0.99 -8.97 0.69
C LEU A 77 -0.60 -7.70 1.44
N VAL A 78 -1.34 -7.39 2.52
CA VAL A 78 -1.15 -6.13 3.28
C VAL A 78 -0.13 -6.31 4.39
N THR A 79 1.00 -5.60 4.28
CA THR A 79 2.11 -5.59 5.24
C THR A 79 2.74 -6.98 5.44
N GLY A 80 2.95 -7.72 4.33
CA GLY A 80 3.54 -9.05 4.33
C GLY A 80 5.07 -9.12 4.51
N THR A 81 5.74 -7.99 4.75
CA THR A 81 7.21 -7.83 4.77
C THR A 81 7.96 -8.89 5.58
N HIS A 82 7.42 -9.28 6.75
CA HIS A 82 8.07 -10.26 7.63
C HIS A 82 7.88 -11.71 7.23
N TYR A 83 6.99 -11.98 6.27
CA TYR A 83 6.53 -13.32 5.92
C TYR A 83 6.76 -13.67 4.44
N ILE A 84 7.65 -12.96 3.74
CA ILE A 84 7.88 -13.16 2.30
C ILE A 84 8.18 -14.62 1.93
N PRO A 85 9.07 -15.37 2.62
CA PRO A 85 9.29 -16.77 2.29
C PRO A 85 8.04 -17.64 2.43
N GLN A 86 7.25 -17.43 3.48
CA GLN A 86 6.00 -18.16 3.71
C GLN A 86 4.91 -17.78 2.72
N ILE A 87 4.84 -16.51 2.34
CA ILE A 87 3.94 -16.01 1.29
C ILE A 87 4.26 -16.69 -0.05
N ILE A 88 5.54 -16.80 -0.40
CA ILE A 88 5.99 -17.47 -1.62
C ILE A 88 5.57 -18.95 -1.60
N ALA A 89 5.82 -19.67 -0.50
CA ALA A 89 5.40 -21.06 -0.35
C ALA A 89 3.88 -21.24 -0.48
N ALA A 90 3.11 -20.34 0.14
CA ALA A 90 1.65 -20.35 0.05
C ALA A 90 1.14 -20.02 -1.37
N LEU A 91 1.78 -19.08 -2.08
CA LEU A 91 1.44 -18.75 -3.47
C LEU A 91 1.76 -19.91 -4.41
N ASP A 92 2.90 -20.61 -4.22
CA ASP A 92 3.24 -21.80 -4.98
C ASP A 92 2.21 -22.93 -4.78
N CYS A 93 1.76 -23.12 -3.54
CA CYS A 93 0.72 -24.06 -3.22
C CYS A 93 -0.61 -23.66 -3.87
N ALA A 94 -1.05 -22.43 -3.70
CA ALA A 94 -2.31 -21.92 -4.23
C ALA A 94 -2.36 -21.95 -5.77
N LYS A 95 -1.26 -21.57 -6.46
CA LYS A 95 -1.16 -21.63 -7.92
C LYS A 95 -1.32 -23.07 -8.45
N LYS A 96 -0.76 -24.09 -7.76
CA LYS A 96 -0.97 -25.50 -8.10
C LYS A 96 -2.43 -25.95 -7.96
N HIS A 97 -3.21 -25.30 -7.10
CA HIS A 97 -4.62 -25.56 -6.86
C HIS A 97 -5.57 -24.60 -7.59
N GLY A 98 -5.06 -23.82 -8.56
CA GLY A 98 -5.90 -23.03 -9.46
C GLY A 98 -6.03 -21.54 -9.12
N LEU A 99 -5.18 -20.98 -8.26
CA LEU A 99 -5.11 -19.52 -8.09
C LEU A 99 -4.67 -18.87 -9.41
N ASN A 100 -5.50 -17.98 -9.96
CA ASN A 100 -5.28 -17.35 -11.26
C ASN A 100 -5.58 -15.85 -11.31
N ILE A 101 -6.00 -15.24 -10.20
CA ILE A 101 -6.20 -13.80 -10.08
C ILE A 101 -4.88 -13.09 -9.71
N PRO A 102 -4.71 -11.80 -10.07
CA PRO A 102 -3.49 -11.06 -9.77
C PRO A 102 -3.13 -11.02 -8.30
N VAL A 103 -1.84 -10.97 -7.99
CA VAL A 103 -1.32 -10.79 -6.64
C VAL A 103 -0.83 -9.36 -6.46
N VAL A 104 -1.36 -8.68 -5.45
CA VAL A 104 -0.99 -7.31 -5.05
C VAL A 104 -0.14 -7.38 -3.79
N TYR A 105 1.00 -6.69 -3.78
CA TYR A 105 1.84 -6.52 -2.59
C TYR A 105 1.73 -5.09 -2.07
N ASN A 106 1.02 -4.93 -0.95
CA ASN A 106 0.66 -3.64 -0.33
C ASN A 106 1.53 -3.41 0.91
N CYS A 107 2.41 -2.42 0.87
CA CYS A 107 3.40 -2.21 1.92
C CYS A 107 3.65 -0.74 2.25
N GLY A 108 4.34 -0.50 3.35
CA GLY A 108 4.72 0.84 3.80
C GLY A 108 5.82 1.52 2.97
N GLY A 109 6.37 0.84 1.96
CA GLY A 109 7.47 1.31 1.13
C GLY A 109 8.86 1.17 1.77
N TYR A 110 8.94 0.86 3.05
CA TYR A 110 10.21 0.68 3.78
C TYR A 110 10.65 -0.78 3.70
N GLU A 111 11.09 -1.18 2.50
CA GLU A 111 11.39 -2.57 2.19
C GLU A 111 12.89 -2.80 1.94
N ASN A 112 13.35 -4.02 2.21
CA ASN A 112 14.69 -4.45 1.82
C ASN A 112 14.66 -4.93 0.37
N THR A 113 15.49 -4.33 -0.48
CA THR A 113 15.54 -4.61 -1.92
C THR A 113 15.90 -6.07 -2.23
N GLU A 114 16.81 -6.68 -1.48
CA GLU A 114 17.19 -8.09 -1.68
C GLU A 114 16.02 -9.03 -1.35
N THR A 115 15.23 -8.68 -0.35
CA THR A 115 14.03 -9.44 0.00
C THR A 115 12.93 -9.26 -1.06
N LEU A 116 12.77 -8.04 -1.62
CA LEU A 116 11.83 -7.80 -2.72
C LEU A 116 12.16 -8.59 -3.98
N LYS A 117 13.44 -8.84 -4.27
CA LYS A 117 13.85 -9.65 -5.42
C LYS A 117 13.31 -11.08 -5.36
N LEU A 118 13.04 -11.62 -4.18
CA LEU A 118 12.43 -12.95 -4.01
C LEU A 118 10.98 -12.99 -4.52
N LEU A 119 10.32 -11.85 -4.59
CA LEU A 119 8.93 -11.71 -5.08
C LEU A 119 8.82 -11.60 -6.61
N ASP A 120 9.95 -11.56 -7.33
CA ASP A 120 9.95 -11.47 -8.80
C ASP A 120 9.23 -12.69 -9.42
N GLY A 121 8.22 -12.44 -10.24
CA GLY A 121 7.34 -13.47 -10.82
C GLY A 121 6.19 -13.98 -9.92
N TYR A 122 6.13 -13.53 -8.65
CA TYR A 122 5.03 -13.84 -7.73
C TYR A 122 4.01 -12.72 -7.62
N VAL A 123 4.47 -11.48 -7.68
CA VAL A 123 3.65 -10.26 -7.52
C VAL A 123 3.40 -9.64 -8.88
N ASP A 124 2.15 -9.34 -9.17
CA ASP A 124 1.72 -8.67 -10.40
C ASP A 124 1.62 -7.15 -10.22
N ILE A 125 1.18 -6.71 -9.05
CA ILE A 125 0.94 -5.30 -8.75
C ILE A 125 1.61 -4.94 -7.43
N TYR A 126 2.49 -3.95 -7.44
CA TYR A 126 3.02 -3.36 -6.23
C TYR A 126 2.21 -2.13 -5.83
N LEU A 127 1.90 -2.03 -4.53
CA LEU A 127 1.13 -0.93 -3.94
C LEU A 127 1.87 -0.36 -2.73
N PRO A 128 3.09 0.22 -2.93
CA PRO A 128 3.84 0.82 -1.84
C PRO A 128 3.30 2.19 -1.46
N ASP A 129 3.40 2.54 -0.18
CA ASP A 129 3.31 3.93 0.25
C ASP A 129 4.66 4.64 0.04
N TYR A 130 4.64 5.90 -0.38
CA TYR A 130 5.78 6.80 -0.31
C TYR A 130 5.44 7.99 0.60
N LYS A 131 5.81 7.87 1.89
CA LYS A 131 5.30 8.74 2.95
C LYS A 131 6.05 10.08 3.05
N TYR A 132 7.37 10.06 2.91
CA TYR A 132 8.23 11.20 3.20
C TYR A 132 9.31 11.39 2.13
N ALA A 133 9.55 12.64 1.75
CA ALA A 133 10.66 13.02 0.89
C ALA A 133 11.92 13.40 1.69
N GLU A 134 11.79 13.58 3.01
CA GLU A 134 12.87 14.06 3.89
C GLU A 134 12.92 13.21 5.17
N SER A 135 14.14 12.89 5.60
CA SER A 135 14.40 12.05 6.78
C SER A 135 13.86 12.66 8.08
N GLU A 136 13.84 13.99 8.22
CA GLU A 136 13.32 14.66 9.42
C GLU A 136 11.88 14.25 9.75
N LEU A 137 11.00 14.24 8.74
CA LEU A 137 9.60 13.82 8.93
C LEU A 137 9.48 12.31 9.12
N ALA A 138 10.34 11.54 8.47
CA ALA A 138 10.36 10.09 8.61
C ALA A 138 10.78 9.67 10.03
N VAL A 139 11.79 10.32 10.59
CA VAL A 139 12.18 10.15 12.00
C VAL A 139 11.04 10.57 12.92
N LYS A 140 10.52 11.77 12.70
CA LYS A 140 9.48 12.40 13.53
C LYS A 140 8.24 11.52 13.65
N PHE A 141 7.74 11.00 12.54
CA PHE A 141 6.43 10.34 12.50
C PHE A 141 6.47 8.82 12.37
N SER A 142 7.61 8.23 11.97
CA SER A 142 7.69 6.79 11.71
C SER A 142 8.96 6.12 12.26
N HIS A 143 9.83 6.86 12.94
CA HIS A 143 11.10 6.38 13.50
C HIS A 143 12.02 5.71 12.48
N ALA A 144 12.06 6.22 11.23
CA ALA A 144 12.80 5.65 10.12
C ALA A 144 13.65 6.74 9.42
N ASN A 145 14.91 6.86 9.83
CA ASN A 145 15.82 7.94 9.37
C ASN A 145 16.21 7.83 7.90
N ASP A 146 16.31 6.62 7.37
CA ASP A 146 16.69 6.31 5.98
C ASP A 146 15.49 5.96 5.08
N TYR A 147 14.26 6.31 5.54
CA TYR A 147 13.03 6.00 4.81
C TYR A 147 13.04 6.52 3.35
N PRO A 148 13.40 7.79 3.05
CA PRO A 148 13.35 8.29 1.68
C PRO A 148 14.22 7.49 0.72
N GLU A 149 15.42 7.11 1.14
CA GLU A 149 16.37 6.32 0.35
C GLU A 149 15.88 4.90 0.16
N ARG A 150 15.49 4.24 1.26
CA ARG A 150 14.95 2.86 1.22
C ARG A 150 13.68 2.74 0.40
N ALA A 151 12.76 3.70 0.56
CA ALA A 151 11.53 3.71 -0.23
C ALA A 151 11.81 3.91 -1.72
N MET A 152 12.79 4.74 -2.08
CA MET A 152 13.19 4.94 -3.46
C MET A 152 13.81 3.67 -4.06
N GLU A 153 14.72 3.02 -3.35
CA GLU A 153 15.32 1.75 -3.76
C GLU A 153 14.25 0.66 -3.96
N ALA A 154 13.31 0.58 -3.00
CA ALA A 154 12.21 -0.38 -3.06
C ALA A 154 11.29 -0.15 -4.27
N VAL A 155 10.86 1.10 -4.51
CA VAL A 155 10.01 1.43 -5.66
C VAL A 155 10.74 1.18 -6.98
N ASN A 156 12.05 1.48 -7.06
CA ASN A 156 12.87 1.16 -8.24
C ASN A 156 12.85 -0.35 -8.54
N GLU A 157 13.02 -1.18 -7.52
CA GLU A 157 12.97 -2.65 -7.70
C GLU A 157 11.57 -3.12 -8.09
N MET A 158 10.52 -2.58 -7.49
CA MET A 158 9.12 -2.89 -7.84
C MET A 158 8.80 -2.56 -9.29
N VAL A 159 9.23 -1.38 -9.77
CA VAL A 159 9.08 -0.97 -11.17
C VAL A 159 9.92 -1.84 -12.10
N ARG A 160 11.12 -2.23 -11.70
CA ARG A 160 11.95 -3.18 -12.48
C ARG A 160 11.20 -4.50 -12.71
N GLN A 161 10.53 -5.02 -11.69
CA GLN A 161 9.82 -6.30 -11.76
C GLN A 161 8.54 -6.22 -12.59
N THR A 162 7.76 -5.13 -12.45
CA THR A 162 6.44 -5.03 -13.08
C THR A 162 6.46 -4.32 -14.44
N GLY A 163 7.42 -3.45 -14.68
CA GLY A 163 7.48 -2.63 -15.90
C GLY A 163 6.36 -1.60 -16.00
N MET A 164 5.96 -1.29 -17.23
CA MET A 164 4.87 -0.34 -17.49
C MET A 164 3.51 -0.88 -17.03
N PRO A 165 2.64 -0.03 -16.47
CA PRO A 165 1.29 -0.42 -16.05
C PRO A 165 0.48 -1.03 -17.21
N GLN A 166 -0.19 -2.16 -16.94
CA GLN A 166 -1.04 -2.88 -17.89
C GLN A 166 -2.43 -3.05 -17.30
N PHE A 167 -3.45 -2.81 -18.13
CA PHE A 167 -4.86 -2.90 -17.75
C PHE A 167 -5.58 -3.88 -18.67
N ASP A 168 -6.65 -4.49 -18.16
CA ASP A 168 -7.60 -5.22 -19.00
C ASP A 168 -8.61 -4.29 -19.67
N ALA A 169 -9.51 -4.87 -20.47
CA ALA A 169 -10.53 -4.13 -21.21
C ALA A 169 -11.56 -3.42 -20.29
N GLU A 170 -11.68 -3.87 -19.04
CA GLU A 170 -12.59 -3.32 -18.03
C GLU A 170 -11.91 -2.24 -17.18
N GLY A 171 -10.61 -1.97 -17.41
CA GLY A 171 -9.84 -0.96 -16.68
C GLY A 171 -9.24 -1.44 -15.36
N TYR A 172 -9.23 -2.75 -15.09
CA TYR A 172 -8.50 -3.30 -13.95
C TYR A 172 -7.01 -3.43 -14.27
N MET A 173 -6.19 -2.99 -13.34
CA MET A 173 -4.76 -3.20 -13.45
C MET A 173 -4.42 -4.68 -13.30
N LYS A 174 -3.65 -5.20 -14.24
CA LYS A 174 -3.14 -6.58 -14.24
C LYS A 174 -1.68 -6.66 -13.87
N ARG A 175 -0.92 -5.60 -14.14
CA ARG A 175 0.49 -5.52 -13.81
C ARG A 175 0.91 -4.06 -13.66
N GLY A 176 1.79 -3.76 -12.71
CA GLY A 176 2.32 -2.41 -12.55
C GLY A 176 2.63 -2.03 -11.11
N THR A 177 2.99 -0.77 -10.93
CA THR A 177 3.26 -0.19 -9.60
C THR A 177 2.38 1.05 -9.40
N ILE A 178 1.62 1.08 -8.30
CA ILE A 178 0.85 2.23 -7.84
C ILE A 178 1.49 2.73 -6.56
N VAL A 179 2.10 3.90 -6.60
CA VAL A 179 2.72 4.51 -5.42
C VAL A 179 1.70 5.40 -4.73
N ARG A 180 1.36 5.09 -3.48
CA ARG A 180 0.40 5.86 -2.69
C ARG A 180 1.11 6.91 -1.86
N HIS A 181 0.53 8.09 -1.81
CA HIS A 181 0.98 9.16 -0.92
C HIS A 181 -0.18 9.71 -0.09
N LEU A 182 -0.11 9.50 1.23
CA LEU A 182 -1.05 10.07 2.19
C LEU A 182 -0.62 11.49 2.57
N ILE A 183 -1.47 12.46 2.28
CA ILE A 183 -1.26 13.84 2.73
C ILE A 183 -1.45 13.89 4.24
N LEU A 184 -0.49 14.44 4.95
CA LEU A 184 -0.59 14.70 6.38
C LEU A 184 -1.00 16.17 6.62
N PRO A 185 -1.88 16.45 7.61
CA PRO A 185 -2.29 17.81 7.94
C PRO A 185 -1.08 18.69 8.28
N GLY A 186 -1.01 19.88 7.70
CA GLY A 186 0.12 20.79 7.89
C GLY A 186 1.36 20.52 7.04
N HIS A 187 1.43 19.35 6.34
CA HIS A 187 2.64 18.89 5.64
C HIS A 187 2.53 18.86 4.11
N THR A 188 1.75 19.76 3.50
CA THR A 188 1.60 19.84 2.02
C THR A 188 2.91 20.07 1.28
N ARG A 189 3.93 20.68 1.94
CA ARG A 189 5.26 20.83 1.37
C ARG A 189 5.96 19.49 1.16
N ASN A 190 5.83 18.55 2.12
CA ASN A 190 6.31 17.18 1.95
C ASN A 190 5.62 16.51 0.78
N SER A 191 4.29 16.61 0.68
CA SER A 191 3.53 16.01 -0.41
C SER A 191 4.02 16.51 -1.78
N LYS A 192 4.22 17.83 -1.93
CA LYS A 192 4.76 18.41 -3.16
C LYS A 192 6.16 17.87 -3.50
N LYS A 193 7.04 17.72 -2.50
CA LYS A 193 8.38 17.14 -2.70
C LYS A 193 8.30 15.67 -3.13
N VAL A 194 7.43 14.87 -2.49
CA VAL A 194 7.20 13.47 -2.85
C VAL A 194 6.71 13.35 -4.30
N LEU A 195 5.68 14.10 -4.68
CA LEU A 195 5.14 14.06 -6.05
C LEU A 195 6.19 14.44 -7.10
N LYS A 196 6.95 15.52 -6.83
CA LYS A 196 8.03 15.95 -7.72
C LYS A 196 9.12 14.89 -7.88
N LEU A 197 9.51 14.25 -6.76
CA LEU A 197 10.53 13.20 -6.74
C LEU A 197 10.06 11.98 -7.54
N LEU A 198 8.87 11.46 -7.26
CA LEU A 198 8.31 10.31 -7.94
C LEU A 198 8.14 10.56 -9.45
N TYR A 199 7.56 11.70 -9.82
CA TYR A 199 7.31 12.01 -11.23
C TYR A 199 8.62 12.21 -12.02
N LYS A 200 9.63 12.88 -11.42
CA LYS A 200 10.93 13.04 -12.05
C LYS A 200 11.67 11.72 -12.25
N THR A 201 11.49 10.77 -11.32
CA THR A 201 12.21 9.49 -11.36
C THR A 201 11.55 8.50 -12.29
N PHE A 202 10.22 8.39 -12.21
CA PHE A 202 9.48 7.29 -12.86
C PHE A 202 8.58 7.75 -14.01
N GLY A 203 8.16 9.02 -14.05
CA GLY A 203 7.24 9.52 -15.07
C GLY A 203 5.97 8.66 -15.17
N LYS A 204 5.72 8.10 -16.35
CA LYS A 204 4.56 7.26 -16.66
C LYS A 204 4.73 5.77 -16.30
N GLN A 205 5.87 5.37 -15.72
CA GLN A 205 6.11 3.98 -15.33
C GLN A 205 5.35 3.58 -14.07
N ILE A 206 4.82 4.55 -13.32
CA ILE A 206 4.01 4.32 -12.13
C ILE A 206 2.69 5.08 -12.21
N TYR A 207 1.70 4.57 -11.47
CA TYR A 207 0.54 5.37 -11.06
C TYR A 207 0.83 6.00 -9.70
N ILE A 208 0.32 7.22 -9.48
CA ILE A 208 0.44 7.91 -8.19
C ILE A 208 -0.97 8.06 -7.60
N SER A 209 -1.20 7.50 -6.42
CA SER A 209 -2.43 7.70 -5.66
C SER A 209 -2.21 8.78 -4.61
N ILE A 210 -2.96 9.88 -4.71
CA ILE A 210 -2.92 11.01 -3.78
C ILE A 210 -4.10 10.87 -2.82
N MET A 211 -3.79 10.47 -1.58
CA MET A 211 -4.80 10.16 -0.57
C MET A 211 -4.99 11.33 0.41
N ASN A 212 -6.24 11.75 0.62
CA ASN A 212 -6.63 12.77 1.61
C ASN A 212 -7.34 12.19 2.84
N GLN A 213 -7.48 10.87 2.91
CA GLN A 213 -8.26 10.15 3.92
C GLN A 213 -7.56 10.00 5.28
N TYR A 214 -6.65 10.94 5.59
CA TYR A 214 -6.08 10.99 6.92
C TYR A 214 -7.16 11.27 7.98
N THR A 215 -7.27 10.37 8.94
CA THR A 215 -8.16 10.53 10.11
C THR A 215 -7.33 10.32 11.37
N PRO A 216 -7.38 11.25 12.35
CA PRO A 216 -6.70 11.08 13.63
C PRO A 216 -7.40 9.94 14.40
N VAL A 217 -6.66 8.87 14.70
CA VAL A 217 -7.15 7.71 15.49
C VAL A 217 -6.78 7.82 16.97
N PHE A 218 -5.78 8.63 17.29
CA PHE A 218 -5.29 8.86 18.64
C PHE A 218 -4.94 10.33 18.81
N GLU A 219 -5.14 10.87 20.01
CA GLU A 219 -4.67 12.19 20.36
C GLU A 219 -3.13 12.22 20.41
N GLN A 220 -2.53 13.06 19.56
CA GLN A 220 -1.09 13.28 19.51
C GLN A 220 -0.73 14.49 20.38
N LYS A 221 -0.07 14.25 21.51
CA LYS A 221 0.35 15.33 22.42
C LYS A 221 1.54 16.12 21.85
N GLU A 222 2.46 15.43 21.19
CA GLU A 222 3.67 16.01 20.59
C GLU A 222 3.45 16.63 19.21
N TYR A 223 2.49 16.06 18.44
CA TYR A 223 2.25 16.42 17.04
C TYR A 223 0.81 16.87 16.85
N THR A 224 0.48 17.99 17.50
CA THR A 224 -0.92 18.49 17.58
C THR A 224 -1.52 18.79 16.21
N GLU A 225 -0.68 19.08 15.19
CA GLU A 225 -1.13 19.22 13.80
C GLU A 225 -1.78 17.95 13.26
N LEU A 226 -1.43 16.77 13.79
CA LEU A 226 -2.02 15.49 13.40
C LEU A 226 -3.36 15.18 14.09
N ASN A 227 -3.86 16.04 14.97
CA ASN A 227 -5.15 15.85 15.65
C ASN A 227 -6.36 16.34 14.83
N ARG A 228 -6.18 16.63 13.57
CA ARG A 228 -7.23 17.05 12.64
C ARG A 228 -7.12 16.34 11.29
N CYS A 229 -8.20 16.29 10.54
CA CYS A 229 -8.16 15.83 9.15
C CYS A 229 -7.44 16.85 8.24
N VAL A 230 -7.07 16.39 7.06
CA VAL A 230 -6.59 17.25 5.97
C VAL A 230 -7.73 18.17 5.54
N THR A 231 -7.48 19.47 5.44
CA THR A 231 -8.47 20.43 4.94
C THR A 231 -8.59 20.33 3.42
N ARG A 232 -9.76 20.69 2.88
CA ARG A 232 -10.00 20.77 1.44
C ARG A 232 -8.94 21.63 0.74
N ARG A 233 -8.59 22.78 1.34
CA ARG A 233 -7.55 23.70 0.80
C ARG A 233 -6.16 23.05 0.75
N GLU A 234 -5.79 22.22 1.75
CA GLU A 234 -4.52 21.49 1.74
C GLU A 234 -4.50 20.45 0.62
N TYR A 235 -5.61 19.73 0.45
CA TYR A 235 -5.75 18.74 -0.62
C TYR A 235 -5.68 19.39 -2.01
N GLU A 236 -6.51 20.40 -2.28
CA GLU A 236 -6.53 21.15 -3.54
C GLU A 236 -5.12 21.69 -3.88
N LYS A 237 -4.41 22.25 -2.90
CA LYS A 237 -3.05 22.76 -3.09
C LYS A 237 -2.03 21.68 -3.53
N VAL A 238 -2.23 20.43 -3.15
CA VAL A 238 -1.39 19.31 -3.57
C VAL A 238 -1.81 18.83 -4.95
N LEU A 239 -3.10 18.78 -5.25
CA LEU A 239 -3.63 18.41 -6.56
C LEU A 239 -3.24 19.42 -7.63
N ASP A 240 -3.39 20.73 -7.39
CA ASP A 240 -2.97 21.78 -8.32
C ASP A 240 -1.51 21.60 -8.69
N TYR A 241 -0.67 21.30 -7.69
CA TYR A 241 0.75 21.05 -7.94
C TYR A 241 1.01 19.76 -8.75
N ALA A 242 0.22 18.72 -8.56
CA ALA A 242 0.30 17.52 -9.38
C ALA A 242 -0.05 17.83 -10.85
N PHE A 243 -1.07 18.64 -11.09
CA PHE A 243 -1.43 19.12 -12.44
C PHE A 243 -0.34 20.00 -13.05
N GLU A 244 0.23 20.93 -12.27
CA GLU A 244 1.37 21.77 -12.74
C GLU A 244 2.59 20.92 -13.15
N LEU A 245 2.82 19.78 -12.50
CA LEU A 245 3.87 18.84 -12.88
C LEU A 245 3.54 18.01 -14.14
N GLY A 246 2.29 18.01 -14.60
CA GLY A 246 1.83 17.16 -15.70
C GLY A 246 1.63 15.69 -15.33
N ILE A 247 1.29 15.40 -14.08
CA ILE A 247 0.97 14.04 -13.63
C ILE A 247 -0.42 13.68 -14.15
N GLU A 248 -0.48 12.80 -15.14
CA GLU A 248 -1.74 12.32 -15.75
C GLU A 248 -2.24 11.01 -15.13
N THR A 249 -1.32 10.20 -14.58
CA THR A 249 -1.58 8.89 -14.00
C THR A 249 -1.87 9.03 -12.51
N VAL A 250 -3.04 9.59 -12.16
CA VAL A 250 -3.43 9.86 -10.77
C VAL A 250 -4.72 9.13 -10.44
N SER A 251 -4.70 8.38 -9.34
CA SER A 251 -5.91 7.91 -8.68
C SER A 251 -6.28 8.93 -7.60
N TYR A 252 -7.55 9.35 -7.62
CA TYR A 252 -8.10 10.25 -6.60
C TYR A 252 -9.02 9.44 -5.71
N THR A 253 -8.63 9.22 -4.47
CA THR A 253 -9.54 8.65 -3.48
C THR A 253 -10.55 9.73 -3.08
N HIS A 254 -11.81 9.52 -3.44
CA HIS A 254 -12.86 10.53 -3.34
C HIS A 254 -13.21 10.95 -1.91
N LEU A 255 -13.45 12.26 -1.72
CA LEU A 255 -14.15 12.89 -0.58
C LEU A 255 -15.62 12.42 -0.39
N ARG A 256 -16.15 11.49 -1.19
CA ARG A 256 -17.59 11.21 -1.29
C ARG A 256 -18.12 10.08 -0.41
N ALA A 257 -17.36 9.54 0.53
CA ALA A 257 -17.88 8.48 1.40
C ALA A 257 -18.73 8.98 2.60
N HIS A 258 -18.84 10.29 2.85
CA HIS A 258 -19.57 10.84 3.99
C HIS A 258 -20.68 11.86 3.68
N GLU A 259 -21.01 12.09 2.41
CA GLU A 259 -22.10 13.04 2.05
C GLU A 259 -23.43 12.38 1.62
N THR A 260 -23.58 11.06 1.77
CA THR A 260 -24.82 10.37 1.37
C THR A 260 -25.53 9.63 2.51
N GLU A 261 -25.28 9.99 3.77
CA GLU A 261 -26.13 9.61 4.90
C GLU A 261 -26.54 10.85 5.70
N LEU A 262 -27.52 11.56 5.16
CA LEU A 262 -28.45 12.44 5.89
C LEU A 262 -29.84 12.20 5.33
#